data_9b83caf66abad395498df2894194a088
#
_entry.id   9b83caf66abad395498df2894194a088
#
_cell.length_a   1.000
_cell.length_b   1.000
_cell.length_c   1.000
_cell.angle_alpha   90.00
_cell.angle_beta   90.00
_cell.angle_gamma   90.00
#
_symmetry.space_group_name_H-M   'P 1'
#
loop_
_entity.id
_entity.type
_entity.pdbx_description
1 polymer ?
#
loop_
_entity_poly.entity_id
_entity_poly.type
_entity_poly.pdbx_seq_one_letter_code
_entity_poly.pdbx_strand_id
1 'polypeptide(L)'
;MIVVGIFTIPVILPNAFAHGLGGDQAEPISFGDMEVTVRTQLSPSDITVGDIDSANMQIRFFDTLTDKNLDKVTYRIELWQSGELLARNLFYDNDGRLDVKLKPKSGCDEINLHECSTYGGSEHASAPGALFVQGAECTDDNLDICGRPSITGPIFVKGGLYKITIDIEAATSPRTVLADRLSYDTFVSVAQEQPFFIQTANAEVPVIVKTYYDDVDNFKFDQSDNSIAFDMPFDWSPDYVNLVQVVHEEVRVPKT
;
A
#
# COMPACT_ATOMS: atom_id res chain seq x y z
N MET A 1 5.25 -28.65 -52.15
CA MET A 1 5.26 -27.26 -51.66
C MET A 1 4.23 -27.16 -50.52
N ILE A 2 4.70 -27.19 -49.27
CA ILE A 2 3.83 -27.18 -48.07
C ILE A 2 3.84 -25.73 -47.58
N VAL A 3 2.69 -25.07 -47.57
CA VAL A 3 2.50 -23.74 -47.00
C VAL A 3 2.05 -23.91 -45.57
N VAL A 4 2.92 -23.62 -44.62
CA VAL A 4 2.59 -23.58 -43.18
C VAL A 4 2.09 -22.16 -42.88
N GLY A 5 0.78 -22.02 -42.70
CA GLY A 5 0.17 -20.79 -42.23
C GLY A 5 0.33 -20.67 -40.70
N ILE A 6 1.10 -19.68 -40.25
CA ILE A 6 1.19 -19.31 -38.82
C ILE A 6 -0.02 -18.45 -38.50
N PHE A 7 -0.99 -19.02 -37.78
CA PHE A 7 -2.07 -18.26 -37.19
C PHE A 7 -1.58 -17.64 -35.87
N THR A 8 -1.31 -16.35 -35.88
CA THR A 8 -1.14 -15.58 -34.62
C THR A 8 -2.53 -15.31 -34.04
N ILE A 9 -2.90 -16.05 -33.01
CA ILE A 9 -4.05 -15.71 -32.17
C ILE A 9 -3.60 -14.53 -31.28
N PRO A 10 -4.27 -13.36 -31.31
CA PRO A 10 -4.00 -12.32 -30.33
C PRO A 10 -4.43 -12.87 -28.96
N VAL A 11 -3.46 -13.19 -28.12
CA VAL A 11 -3.69 -13.47 -26.71
C VAL A 11 -4.07 -12.12 -26.09
N ILE A 12 -5.36 -11.90 -25.85
CA ILE A 12 -5.82 -10.83 -24.98
C ILE A 12 -5.38 -11.25 -23.58
N LEU A 13 -4.20 -10.79 -23.15
CA LEU A 13 -3.78 -10.93 -21.77
C LEU A 13 -4.77 -10.09 -20.95
N PRO A 14 -5.47 -10.66 -19.98
CA PRO A 14 -6.17 -9.85 -19.00
C PRO A 14 -5.15 -8.87 -18.42
N ASN A 15 -5.56 -7.62 -18.20
CA ASN A 15 -4.71 -6.65 -17.54
C ASN A 15 -4.31 -7.24 -16.18
N ALA A 16 -3.13 -7.81 -16.11
CA ALA A 16 -2.54 -8.24 -14.86
C ALA A 16 -2.21 -6.94 -14.11
N PHE A 17 -3.08 -6.54 -13.20
CA PHE A 17 -2.74 -5.53 -12.23
C PHE A 17 -1.71 -6.17 -11.30
N ALA A 18 -0.48 -5.69 -11.34
CA ALA A 18 0.53 -6.09 -10.39
C ALA A 18 0.10 -5.53 -9.03
N HIS A 19 -0.43 -6.38 -8.16
CA HIS A 19 -0.66 -6.03 -6.79
C HIS A 19 0.68 -5.61 -6.16
N GLY A 20 0.73 -4.43 -5.55
CA GLY A 20 1.75 -4.14 -4.58
C GLY A 20 2.75 -3.03 -4.85
N LEU A 21 3.08 -2.63 -6.06
CA LEU A 21 3.97 -1.48 -6.28
C LEU A 21 3.14 -0.18 -6.35
N GLY A 22 2.91 0.45 -5.18
CA GLY A 22 2.32 1.78 -5.10
C GLY A 22 0.84 1.88 -5.46
N GLY A 23 0.17 0.78 -5.79
CA GLY A 23 -1.27 0.81 -6.06
C GLY A 23 -1.88 -0.54 -6.40
N ASP A 24 -3.19 -0.63 -6.20
CA ASP A 24 -3.96 -1.84 -6.43
C ASP A 24 -5.43 -1.50 -6.71
N GLN A 25 -6.14 -2.43 -7.36
CA GLN A 25 -7.57 -2.35 -7.60
C GLN A 25 -8.23 -3.66 -7.23
N ALA A 26 -9.22 -3.58 -6.35
CA ALA A 26 -9.99 -4.74 -5.93
C ALA A 26 -10.90 -5.29 -7.04
N GLU A 27 -11.32 -6.55 -6.89
CA GLU A 27 -12.31 -7.16 -7.77
C GLU A 27 -13.65 -6.40 -7.69
N PRO A 28 -14.34 -6.19 -8.82
CA PRO A 28 -15.63 -5.53 -8.83
C PRO A 28 -16.72 -6.30 -8.08
N ILE A 29 -17.62 -5.57 -7.44
CA ILE A 29 -18.80 -6.11 -6.75
C ILE A 29 -20.06 -5.47 -7.37
N SER A 30 -21.11 -6.26 -7.53
CA SER A 30 -22.41 -5.74 -8.00
C SER A 30 -23.05 -4.82 -6.95
N PHE A 31 -23.47 -3.63 -7.38
CA PHE A 31 -24.16 -2.62 -6.56
C PHE A 31 -25.36 -2.06 -7.32
N GLY A 32 -26.52 -2.64 -7.08
CA GLY A 32 -27.72 -2.37 -7.89
C GLY A 32 -27.55 -2.86 -9.32
N ASP A 33 -27.61 -1.94 -10.27
CA ASP A 33 -27.39 -2.16 -11.71
C ASP A 33 -25.97 -1.76 -12.17
N MET A 34 -25.08 -1.44 -11.23
CA MET A 34 -23.67 -1.07 -11.46
C MET A 34 -22.73 -2.19 -11.02
N GLU A 35 -21.54 -2.19 -11.60
CA GLU A 35 -20.37 -2.96 -11.16
C GLU A 35 -19.36 -1.98 -10.57
N VAL A 36 -19.17 -2.02 -9.24
CA VAL A 36 -18.35 -1.03 -8.53
C VAL A 36 -17.11 -1.65 -7.94
N THR A 37 -16.03 -0.88 -7.90
CA THR A 37 -14.76 -1.30 -7.31
C THR A 37 -14.06 -0.15 -6.60
N VAL A 38 -13.02 -0.50 -5.86
CA VAL A 38 -12.10 0.43 -5.20
C VAL A 38 -10.72 0.30 -5.83
N ARG A 39 -10.08 1.45 -6.08
CA ARG A 39 -8.66 1.54 -6.43
C ARG A 39 -7.93 2.32 -5.35
N THR A 40 -6.83 1.78 -4.88
CA THR A 40 -5.88 2.44 -3.98
C THR A 40 -4.62 2.81 -4.75
N GLN A 41 -4.09 4.00 -4.52
CA GLN A 41 -2.86 4.47 -5.14
C GLN A 41 -2.03 5.29 -4.15
N LEU A 42 -0.74 4.99 -4.06
CA LEU A 42 0.22 5.75 -3.26
C LEU A 42 0.98 6.79 -4.12
N SER A 43 1.32 7.89 -3.51
CA SER A 43 2.23 8.89 -4.08
C SER A 43 3.22 9.35 -3.00
N PRO A 44 4.52 9.12 -3.20
CA PRO A 44 5.15 8.40 -4.32
C PRO A 44 4.70 6.93 -4.40
N SER A 45 4.79 6.32 -5.57
CA SER A 45 4.43 4.93 -5.80
C SER A 45 5.48 3.93 -5.32
N ASP A 46 6.73 4.35 -5.25
CA ASP A 46 7.85 3.60 -4.70
C ASP A 46 8.23 4.21 -3.35
N ILE A 47 7.78 3.58 -2.27
CA ILE A 47 8.05 4.00 -0.90
C ILE A 47 9.12 3.09 -0.33
N THR A 48 10.19 3.70 0.22
CA THR A 48 11.22 3.00 0.98
C THR A 48 11.16 3.45 2.44
N VAL A 49 11.27 2.50 3.35
CA VAL A 49 11.31 2.78 4.80
C VAL A 49 12.43 3.78 5.11
N GLY A 50 12.08 4.84 5.82
CA GLY A 50 13.03 5.88 6.24
C GLY A 50 13.30 6.98 5.21
N ASP A 51 12.89 6.82 3.95
CA ASP A 51 13.17 7.81 2.89
C ASP A 51 12.10 8.89 2.77
N ILE A 52 10.93 8.69 3.40
CA ILE A 52 9.82 9.62 3.31
C ILE A 52 9.29 10.05 4.66
N ASP A 53 9.02 11.35 4.80
CA ASP A 53 8.30 11.91 5.95
C ASP A 53 6.79 11.73 5.81
N SER A 54 6.28 11.61 4.60
CA SER A 54 4.86 11.40 4.32
C SER A 54 4.60 10.87 2.90
N ALA A 55 3.51 10.12 2.77
CA ALA A 55 2.93 9.70 1.49
C ALA A 55 1.48 10.15 1.39
N ASN A 56 0.94 10.26 0.17
CA ASN A 56 -0.48 10.38 -0.05
C ASN A 56 -1.04 9.02 -0.47
N MET A 57 -2.12 8.59 0.16
CA MET A 57 -2.93 7.45 -0.26
C MET A 57 -4.22 7.98 -0.84
N GLN A 58 -4.45 7.69 -2.11
CA GLN A 58 -5.70 7.99 -2.77
C GLN A 58 -6.53 6.73 -2.86
N ILE A 59 -7.79 6.81 -2.44
CA ILE A 59 -8.78 5.75 -2.58
C ILE A 59 -9.89 6.28 -3.46
N ARG A 60 -10.22 5.54 -4.51
CA ARG A 60 -11.27 5.88 -5.46
C ARG A 60 -12.31 4.78 -5.50
N PHE A 61 -13.59 5.12 -5.27
CA PHE A 61 -14.72 4.22 -5.43
C PHE A 61 -15.51 4.61 -6.67
N PHE A 62 -15.65 3.69 -7.62
CA PHE A 62 -16.17 4.01 -8.95
C PHE A 62 -16.88 2.84 -9.64
N ASP A 63 -17.75 3.16 -10.57
CA ASP A 63 -18.38 2.22 -11.49
C ASP A 63 -17.39 1.81 -12.59
N THR A 64 -17.13 0.52 -12.73
CA THR A 64 -16.13 -0.04 -13.67
C THR A 64 -16.52 0.12 -15.12
N LEU A 65 -17.83 0.18 -15.42
CA LEU A 65 -18.33 0.28 -16.78
C LEU A 65 -18.23 1.70 -17.33
N THR A 66 -18.46 2.68 -16.48
CA THR A 66 -18.50 4.10 -16.88
C THR A 66 -17.27 4.88 -16.48
N ASP A 67 -16.42 4.31 -15.63
CA ASP A 67 -15.26 4.93 -14.99
C ASP A 67 -15.61 6.20 -14.18
N LYS A 68 -16.86 6.30 -13.71
CA LYS A 68 -17.33 7.43 -12.91
C LYS A 68 -17.27 7.11 -11.42
N ASN A 69 -16.77 8.07 -10.64
CA ASN A 69 -16.82 7.96 -9.19
C ASN A 69 -18.27 7.97 -8.69
N LEU A 70 -18.51 7.25 -7.61
CA LEU A 70 -19.70 7.41 -6.81
C LEU A 70 -19.48 8.57 -5.84
N ASP A 71 -20.47 9.44 -5.68
CA ASP A 71 -20.38 10.60 -4.79
C ASP A 71 -20.84 10.27 -3.36
N LYS A 72 -20.51 11.16 -2.42
CA LYS A 72 -20.95 11.13 -1.01
C LYS A 72 -20.68 9.80 -0.31
N VAL A 73 -19.43 9.37 -0.38
CA VAL A 73 -19.00 8.08 0.12
C VAL A 73 -18.48 8.21 1.55
N THR A 74 -18.92 7.29 2.41
CA THR A 74 -18.31 7.08 3.73
C THR A 74 -17.50 5.79 3.69
N TYR A 75 -16.20 5.94 3.84
CA TYR A 75 -15.21 4.86 3.88
C TYR A 75 -14.90 4.51 5.32
N ARG A 76 -14.85 3.21 5.66
CA ARG A 76 -14.06 2.72 6.77
C ARG A 76 -12.78 2.12 6.18
N ILE A 77 -11.65 2.59 6.65
CA ILE A 77 -10.34 2.16 6.19
C ILE A 77 -9.60 1.50 7.33
N GLU A 78 -9.05 0.33 7.07
CA GLU A 78 -8.17 -0.41 7.96
C GLU A 78 -6.85 -0.68 7.26
N LEU A 79 -5.75 -0.38 7.93
CA LEU A 79 -4.39 -0.65 7.48
C LEU A 79 -3.81 -1.81 8.30
N TRP A 80 -3.34 -2.83 7.61
CA TRP A 80 -2.84 -4.06 8.22
C TRP A 80 -1.44 -4.39 7.69
N GLN A 81 -0.60 -4.96 8.53
CA GLN A 81 0.67 -5.58 8.14
C GLN A 81 0.88 -6.86 8.96
N SER A 82 1.25 -7.95 8.30
CA SER A 82 1.53 -9.26 8.94
C SER A 82 0.43 -9.70 9.91
N GLY A 83 -0.85 -9.40 9.59
CA GLY A 83 -2.00 -9.73 10.44
C GLY A 83 -2.24 -8.78 11.62
N GLU A 84 -1.41 -7.76 11.79
CA GLU A 84 -1.58 -6.72 12.82
C GLU A 84 -2.34 -5.52 12.25
N LEU A 85 -3.36 -5.05 12.97
CA LEU A 85 -4.10 -3.83 12.63
C LEU A 85 -3.32 -2.61 13.10
N LEU A 86 -2.84 -1.81 12.15
CA LEU A 86 -2.04 -0.61 12.42
C LEU A 86 -2.88 0.65 12.55
N ALA A 87 -3.96 0.76 11.79
CA ALA A 87 -4.83 1.92 11.81
C ALA A 87 -6.24 1.57 11.34
N ARG A 88 -7.26 2.21 11.93
CA ARG A 88 -8.67 2.09 11.51
C ARG A 88 -9.39 3.40 11.73
N ASN A 89 -10.12 3.93 10.74
CA ASN A 89 -11.00 5.08 10.92
C ASN A 89 -12.08 5.17 9.84
N LEU A 90 -13.04 6.08 10.06
CA LEU A 90 -14.08 6.47 9.11
C LEU A 90 -13.69 7.78 8.45
N PHE A 91 -13.88 7.84 7.14
CA PHE A 91 -13.63 9.02 6.32
C PHE A 91 -14.84 9.29 5.44
N TYR A 92 -15.16 10.56 5.25
CA TYR A 92 -16.19 10.98 4.32
C TYR A 92 -15.58 11.76 3.17
N ASP A 93 -16.06 11.49 1.99
CA ASP A 93 -15.68 12.20 0.77
C ASP A 93 -16.89 12.50 -0.11
N ASN A 94 -16.88 13.66 -0.78
CA ASN A 94 -18.01 14.13 -1.58
C ASN A 94 -18.03 13.58 -3.01
N ASP A 95 -16.87 13.32 -3.59
CA ASP A 95 -16.71 13.00 -5.02
C ASP A 95 -16.22 11.56 -5.28
N GLY A 96 -16.19 10.74 -4.23
CA GLY A 96 -15.76 9.34 -4.29
C GLY A 96 -14.25 9.17 -4.48
N ARG A 97 -13.47 10.21 -4.18
CA ARG A 97 -12.02 10.22 -4.28
C ARG A 97 -11.36 10.74 -3.01
N LEU A 98 -11.19 9.88 -2.07
CA LEU A 98 -10.57 10.20 -0.79
C LEU A 98 -9.04 10.27 -0.92
N ASP A 99 -8.44 11.38 -0.52
CA ASP A 99 -6.99 11.56 -0.39
C ASP A 99 -6.62 11.64 1.08
N VAL A 100 -5.81 10.68 1.56
CA VAL A 100 -5.34 10.60 2.95
C VAL A 100 -3.83 10.78 3.00
N LYS A 101 -3.35 11.71 3.82
CA LYS A 101 -1.92 11.89 4.05
C LYS A 101 -1.45 10.90 5.12
N LEU A 102 -0.50 10.04 4.77
CA LEU A 102 0.13 9.08 5.66
C LEU A 102 1.47 9.63 6.15
N LYS A 103 1.70 9.60 7.46
CA LYS A 103 2.93 10.07 8.09
C LYS A 103 3.53 8.92 8.90
N PRO A 104 4.53 8.19 8.36
CA PRO A 104 5.22 7.14 9.08
C PRO A 104 5.84 7.68 10.37
N LYS A 105 5.58 7.02 11.48
CA LYS A 105 6.19 7.33 12.76
C LYS A 105 6.33 6.03 13.56
N SER A 106 7.55 5.62 13.83
CA SER A 106 7.80 4.43 14.65
C SER A 106 7.31 4.70 16.07
N GLY A 107 6.34 3.90 16.50
CA GLY A 107 5.82 3.74 17.86
C GLY A 107 5.69 4.99 18.73
N CYS A 108 4.76 4.92 19.65
CA CYS A 108 4.67 5.88 20.74
C CYS A 108 5.50 5.35 21.89
N ASP A 109 6.44 6.10 22.36
CA ASP A 109 7.05 5.84 23.65
C ASP A 109 6.17 6.42 24.79
N GLU A 110 6.44 6.00 26.02
CA GLU A 110 5.70 6.46 27.20
C GLU A 110 5.77 7.99 27.42
N ILE A 111 6.71 8.66 26.78
CA ILE A 111 6.96 10.10 26.92
C ILE A 111 6.09 10.91 25.94
N ASN A 112 5.81 10.34 24.77
CA ASN A 112 5.10 11.03 23.68
C ASN A 112 3.71 10.45 23.40
N LEU A 113 3.04 9.92 24.43
CA LEU A 113 1.69 9.33 24.32
C LEU A 113 0.67 10.28 23.67
N HIS A 114 0.80 11.59 23.87
CA HIS A 114 -0.08 12.60 23.28
C HIS A 114 0.10 12.76 21.75
N GLU A 115 1.26 12.43 21.21
CA GLU A 115 1.53 12.49 19.78
C GLU A 115 1.05 11.24 19.02
N CYS A 116 0.77 10.19 19.76
CA CYS A 116 0.37 8.89 19.26
C CYS A 116 -0.90 8.36 19.95
N SER A 117 -1.57 9.18 20.75
CA SER A 117 -2.80 8.75 21.35
C SER A 117 -3.82 8.51 20.24
N THR A 118 -4.42 7.34 20.30
CA THR A 118 -5.63 7.06 19.56
C THR A 118 -6.63 8.12 19.94
N TYR A 119 -7.10 8.89 18.99
CA TYR A 119 -8.18 9.82 19.25
C TYR A 119 -9.40 9.02 19.69
N GLY A 120 -9.57 8.94 21.02
CA GLY A 120 -10.62 8.17 21.64
C GLY A 120 -11.96 8.86 21.51
N GLY A 121 -12.59 8.72 20.39
CA GLY A 121 -13.95 9.22 20.20
C GLY A 121 -14.98 8.11 20.03
N SER A 122 -14.56 6.90 19.70
CA SER A 122 -15.43 5.73 19.58
C SER A 122 -14.66 4.45 19.87
N GLU A 123 -15.36 3.44 20.35
CA GLU A 123 -14.83 2.09 20.57
C GLU A 123 -14.27 1.45 19.27
N HIS A 124 -14.48 2.10 18.14
CA HIS A 124 -14.03 1.66 16.82
C HIS A 124 -12.86 2.48 16.26
N ALA A 125 -12.39 3.47 17.00
CA ALA A 125 -11.29 4.31 16.56
C ALA A 125 -9.98 3.66 16.94
N SER A 126 -9.23 3.31 15.93
CA SER A 126 -7.79 3.14 15.92
C SER A 126 -7.18 1.96 16.67
N ALA A 127 -6.30 1.27 15.97
CA ALA A 127 -5.28 0.45 16.58
C ALA A 127 -4.36 1.32 17.46
N PRO A 128 -3.74 0.74 18.50
CA PRO A 128 -2.80 1.46 19.34
C PRO A 128 -1.66 2.08 18.50
N GLY A 129 -1.42 3.36 18.68
CA GLY A 129 -0.27 4.04 18.09
C GLY A 129 -0.54 4.91 16.86
N ALA A 130 -1.74 4.90 16.30
CA ALA A 130 -2.07 5.78 15.19
C ALA A 130 -2.87 7.02 15.63
N LEU A 131 -2.45 8.19 15.18
CA LEU A 131 -3.14 9.47 15.37
C LEU A 131 -3.84 9.86 14.07
N PHE A 132 -5.15 10.12 14.15
CA PHE A 132 -5.95 10.59 13.04
C PHE A 132 -6.25 12.09 13.20
N VAL A 133 -6.04 12.84 12.12
CA VAL A 133 -6.42 14.24 12.06
C VAL A 133 -7.37 14.40 10.88
N GLN A 134 -8.56 14.89 11.17
CA GLN A 134 -9.55 15.29 10.16
C GLN A 134 -9.09 16.63 9.59
N GLY A 135 -8.47 16.71 8.50
CA GLY A 135 -8.02 17.87 7.78
C GLY A 135 -8.00 19.22 8.51
N ALA A 136 -7.02 20.04 8.27
CA ALA A 136 -6.97 21.40 8.79
C ALA A 136 -8.05 22.28 8.14
N GLU A 137 -8.55 23.30 8.85
CA GLU A 137 -9.35 24.35 8.22
C GLU A 137 -8.59 24.96 7.04
N CYS A 138 -9.31 25.22 5.95
CA CYS A 138 -8.72 25.85 4.78
C CYS A 138 -8.40 27.32 5.07
N THR A 139 -7.17 27.70 4.87
CA THR A 139 -6.68 29.08 4.89
C THR A 139 -6.02 29.38 3.55
N ASP A 140 -5.83 30.66 3.21
CA ASP A 140 -5.21 31.06 1.95
C ASP A 140 -3.80 30.46 1.77
N ASP A 141 -3.12 30.12 2.87
CA ASP A 141 -1.75 29.58 2.88
C ASP A 141 -1.69 28.06 2.71
N ASN A 142 -2.81 27.35 2.81
CA ASN A 142 -2.84 25.88 2.79
C ASN A 142 -3.93 25.26 1.91
N LEU A 143 -4.44 26.01 0.93
CA LEU A 143 -5.55 25.62 0.05
C LEU A 143 -5.36 24.27 -0.67
N ASP A 144 -4.13 23.90 -0.95
CA ASP A 144 -3.76 22.65 -1.64
C ASP A 144 -3.73 21.40 -0.73
N ILE A 145 -3.68 21.62 0.59
CA ILE A 145 -3.59 20.54 1.58
C ILE A 145 -4.69 20.59 2.65
N CYS A 146 -5.46 21.66 2.69
CA CYS A 146 -6.55 21.81 3.66
C CYS A 146 -7.69 20.82 3.40
N GLY A 147 -8.37 20.42 4.44
CA GLY A 147 -9.47 19.48 4.36
C GLY A 147 -9.05 18.02 4.15
N ARG A 148 -7.77 17.73 3.90
CA ARG A 148 -7.28 16.36 3.74
C ARG A 148 -7.04 15.70 5.08
N PRO A 149 -7.65 14.54 5.35
CA PRO A 149 -7.38 13.78 6.55
C PRO A 149 -5.93 13.25 6.55
N SER A 150 -5.38 13.04 7.74
CA SER A 150 -4.05 12.44 7.88
C SER A 150 -4.05 11.35 8.94
N ILE A 151 -3.20 10.35 8.73
CA ILE A 151 -2.90 9.27 9.66
C ILE A 151 -1.42 9.36 10.00
N THR A 152 -1.09 9.51 11.28
CA THR A 152 0.29 9.48 11.79
C THR A 152 0.42 8.27 12.70
N GLY A 153 1.41 7.42 12.48
CA GLY A 153 1.57 6.25 13.34
C GLY A 153 2.51 5.19 12.73
N PRO A 154 2.50 3.96 13.26
CA PRO A 154 3.40 2.88 12.87
C PRO A 154 3.02 2.27 11.51
N ILE A 155 2.72 3.12 10.54
CA ILE A 155 2.41 2.75 9.16
C ILE A 155 3.63 3.03 8.29
N PHE A 156 3.99 2.10 7.39
CA PHE A 156 5.16 2.21 6.50
C PHE A 156 6.51 2.39 7.23
N VAL A 157 6.59 1.90 8.48
CA VAL A 157 7.84 1.91 9.27
C VAL A 157 8.63 0.61 9.14
N LYS A 158 8.06 -0.39 8.49
CA LYS A 158 8.72 -1.65 8.12
C LYS A 158 8.47 -1.91 6.65
N GLY A 159 9.40 -2.60 6.00
CA GLY A 159 9.20 -3.11 4.64
C GLY A 159 8.13 -4.21 4.60
N GLY A 160 7.65 -4.50 3.41
CA GLY A 160 6.72 -5.60 3.16
C GLY A 160 5.36 -5.17 2.62
N LEU A 161 4.46 -6.13 2.55
CA LEU A 161 3.12 -5.97 2.00
C LEU A 161 2.16 -5.44 3.08
N TYR A 162 1.45 -4.38 2.75
CA TYR A 162 0.37 -3.82 3.55
C TYR A 162 -0.96 -4.13 2.91
N LYS A 163 -1.90 -4.64 3.69
CA LYS A 163 -3.29 -4.81 3.29
C LYS A 163 -4.09 -3.59 3.72
N ILE A 164 -4.92 -3.07 2.82
CA ILE A 164 -5.83 -1.97 3.06
C ILE A 164 -7.25 -2.51 2.87
N THR A 165 -7.96 -2.72 3.96
CA THR A 165 -9.38 -3.09 3.91
C THR A 165 -10.22 -1.83 3.84
N ILE A 166 -11.10 -1.75 2.87
CA ILE A 166 -11.93 -0.58 2.57
C ILE A 166 -13.39 -1.03 2.54
N ASP A 167 -14.12 -0.66 3.59
CA ASP A 167 -15.56 -0.87 3.65
C ASP A 167 -16.28 0.41 3.23
N ILE A 168 -17.25 0.27 2.33
CA ILE A 168 -18.15 1.35 1.98
C ILE A 168 -19.36 1.29 2.91
N GLU A 169 -19.42 2.23 3.84
CA GLU A 169 -20.52 2.31 4.82
C GLU A 169 -21.75 3.04 4.27
N ALA A 170 -21.52 4.04 3.40
CA ALA A 170 -22.56 4.78 2.69
C ALA A 170 -22.04 5.30 1.36
N ALA A 171 -22.91 5.39 0.36
CA ALA A 171 -22.62 6.00 -0.93
C ALA A 171 -23.87 6.67 -1.49
N THR A 172 -23.68 7.68 -2.36
CA THR A 172 -24.72 8.48 -3.02
C THR A 172 -25.64 9.27 -2.08
N SER A 173 -25.66 8.92 -0.79
CA SER A 173 -26.41 9.65 0.24
C SER A 173 -25.72 9.52 1.60
N PRO A 174 -25.24 10.61 2.22
CA PRO A 174 -24.53 10.54 3.50
C PRO A 174 -25.42 10.12 4.69
N ARG A 175 -26.74 10.02 4.49
CA ARG A 175 -27.71 9.63 5.53
C ARG A 175 -28.22 8.20 5.38
N THR A 176 -27.85 7.53 4.31
CA THR A 176 -28.34 6.17 4.03
C THR A 176 -27.16 5.22 4.15
N VAL A 177 -27.14 4.46 5.26
CA VAL A 177 -26.21 3.34 5.43
C VAL A 177 -26.63 2.25 4.43
N LEU A 178 -25.67 1.64 3.76
CA LEU A 178 -25.93 0.52 2.86
C LEU A 178 -26.51 -0.66 3.64
N ALA A 179 -27.52 -1.32 3.07
CA ALA A 179 -28.12 -2.51 3.68
C ALA A 179 -27.12 -3.65 3.75
N ASP A 180 -26.32 -3.81 2.69
CA ASP A 180 -25.21 -4.75 2.61
C ASP A 180 -23.90 -3.95 2.48
N ARG A 181 -22.96 -4.23 3.37
CA ARG A 181 -21.63 -3.60 3.34
C ARG A 181 -20.86 -4.11 2.15
N LEU A 182 -20.30 -3.19 1.37
CA LEU A 182 -19.32 -3.52 0.34
C LEU A 182 -17.93 -3.47 0.97
N SER A 183 -17.21 -4.58 0.93
CA SER A 183 -15.88 -4.69 1.53
C SER A 183 -14.88 -5.08 0.45
N TYR A 184 -13.76 -4.36 0.42
CA TYR A 184 -12.68 -4.54 -0.55
C TYR A 184 -11.36 -4.65 0.18
N ASP A 185 -10.49 -5.53 -0.29
CA ASP A 185 -9.10 -5.57 0.10
C ASP A 185 -8.24 -5.10 -1.08
N THR A 186 -7.32 -4.18 -0.80
CA THR A 186 -6.26 -3.76 -1.72
C THR A 186 -4.91 -3.88 -1.03
N PHE A 187 -3.85 -3.95 -1.83
CA PHE A 187 -2.50 -4.20 -1.32
C PHE A 187 -1.51 -3.20 -1.88
N VAL A 188 -0.57 -2.78 -1.04
CA VAL A 188 0.55 -1.93 -1.41
C VAL A 188 1.81 -2.44 -0.74
N SER A 189 2.94 -2.36 -1.42
CA SER A 189 4.22 -2.75 -0.83
C SER A 189 5.08 -1.55 -0.52
N VAL A 190 5.85 -1.67 0.56
CA VAL A 190 6.83 -0.70 1.01
C VAL A 190 8.20 -1.36 0.98
N ALA A 191 9.15 -0.74 0.31
CA ALA A 191 10.49 -1.27 0.21
C ALA A 191 11.27 -1.09 1.49
N GLN A 192 12.19 -2.02 1.74
CA GLN A 192 13.23 -1.91 2.77
C GLN A 192 14.59 -2.10 2.15
N GLU A 193 15.54 -1.27 2.55
CA GLU A 193 16.93 -1.38 2.14
C GLU A 193 17.78 -1.99 3.25
N GLN A 194 18.51 -3.06 2.92
CA GLN A 194 19.43 -3.73 3.84
C GLN A 194 20.86 -3.61 3.29
N PRO A 195 21.79 -2.98 4.04
CA PRO A 195 23.18 -2.89 3.66
C PRO A 195 23.93 -4.16 4.06
N PHE A 196 24.69 -4.71 3.13
CA PHE A 196 25.64 -5.80 3.32
C PHE A 196 27.03 -5.37 2.90
N PHE A 197 28.06 -6.04 3.41
CA PHE A 197 29.46 -5.75 3.05
C PHE A 197 30.10 -7.00 2.50
N ILE A 198 30.69 -6.90 1.32
CA ILE A 198 31.43 -7.98 0.68
C ILE A 198 32.93 -7.67 0.71
N GLN A 199 33.75 -8.69 1.04
CA GLN A 199 35.19 -8.59 0.97
C GLN A 199 35.68 -8.99 -0.42
N THR A 200 36.30 -8.04 -1.09
CA THR A 200 37.05 -8.31 -2.33
C THR A 200 38.53 -8.38 -2.06
N ALA A 201 39.35 -8.76 -3.05
CA ALA A 201 40.79 -8.82 -2.88
C ALA A 201 41.43 -7.47 -2.49
N ASN A 202 40.78 -6.34 -2.78
CA ASN A 202 41.35 -5.00 -2.64
C ASN A 202 40.64 -4.12 -1.63
N ALA A 203 39.35 -4.40 -1.32
CA ALA A 203 38.53 -3.54 -0.47
C ALA A 203 37.29 -4.25 0.06
N GLU A 204 36.74 -3.74 1.14
CA GLU A 204 35.37 -3.98 1.54
C GLU A 204 34.43 -3.10 0.69
N VAL A 205 33.40 -3.71 0.12
CA VAL A 205 32.47 -3.04 -0.81
C VAL A 205 31.06 -3.14 -0.25
N PRO A 206 30.33 -2.02 -0.06
CA PRO A 206 28.94 -2.06 0.35
C PRO A 206 28.06 -2.56 -0.79
N VAL A 207 27.10 -3.41 -0.45
CA VAL A 207 26.02 -3.88 -1.33
C VAL A 207 24.71 -3.57 -0.64
N ILE A 208 23.79 -2.92 -1.33
CA ILE A 208 22.44 -2.63 -0.82
C ILE A 208 21.47 -3.55 -1.54
N VAL A 209 20.69 -4.30 -0.77
CA VAL A 209 19.57 -5.08 -1.30
C VAL A 209 18.29 -4.39 -0.89
N LYS A 210 17.47 -4.00 -1.88
CA LYS A 210 16.15 -3.41 -1.69
C LYS A 210 15.11 -4.46 -1.99
N THR A 211 14.25 -4.76 -1.02
CA THR A 211 13.17 -5.74 -1.12
C THR A 211 11.82 -5.08 -0.86
N TYR A 212 10.72 -5.66 -1.33
CA TYR A 212 9.37 -5.10 -1.21
C TYR A 212 8.40 -6.00 -0.43
N TYR A 213 8.82 -7.22 -0.07
CA TYR A 213 7.93 -8.21 0.53
C TYR A 213 8.43 -8.76 1.85
N ASP A 214 9.74 -8.93 1.99
CA ASP A 214 10.35 -9.46 3.21
C ASP A 214 11.83 -9.06 3.31
N ASP A 215 12.44 -9.34 4.46
CA ASP A 215 13.85 -9.07 4.71
C ASP A 215 14.74 -10.09 4.00
N VAL A 216 16.00 -9.71 3.79
CA VAL A 216 17.03 -10.60 3.26
C VAL A 216 17.75 -11.32 4.41
N ASP A 217 17.73 -12.63 4.37
CA ASP A 217 18.47 -13.51 5.27
C ASP A 217 19.63 -14.20 4.56
N ASN A 218 20.57 -14.71 5.34
CA ASN A 218 21.68 -15.56 4.88
C ASN A 218 22.46 -15.00 3.68
N PHE A 219 22.63 -13.67 3.62
CA PHE A 219 23.40 -13.03 2.56
C PHE A 219 24.83 -13.58 2.52
N LYS A 220 25.29 -14.00 1.33
CA LYS A 220 26.62 -14.57 1.08
C LYS A 220 27.18 -14.04 -0.22
N PHE A 221 28.48 -13.76 -0.20
CA PHE A 221 29.25 -13.46 -1.41
C PHE A 221 30.28 -14.57 -1.64
N ASP A 222 30.25 -15.19 -2.82
CA ASP A 222 31.28 -16.13 -3.26
C ASP A 222 32.27 -15.43 -4.18
N GLN A 223 33.49 -15.25 -3.69
CA GLN A 223 34.55 -14.57 -4.44
C GLN A 223 35.07 -15.40 -5.62
N SER A 224 34.89 -16.72 -5.61
CA SER A 224 35.43 -17.59 -6.68
C SER A 224 34.70 -17.42 -8.00
N ASP A 225 33.42 -17.12 -7.98
CA ASP A 225 32.56 -16.92 -9.14
C ASP A 225 31.90 -15.53 -9.19
N ASN A 226 32.23 -14.65 -8.22
CA ASN A 226 31.64 -13.32 -8.05
C ASN A 226 30.11 -13.35 -7.94
N SER A 227 29.56 -14.33 -7.27
CA SER A 227 28.13 -14.47 -7.08
C SER A 227 27.68 -13.98 -5.70
N ILE A 228 26.45 -13.45 -5.65
CA ILE A 228 25.74 -13.10 -4.42
C ILE A 228 24.56 -14.04 -4.31
N ALA A 229 24.41 -14.63 -3.13
CA ALA A 229 23.27 -15.47 -2.77
C ALA A 229 22.67 -14.99 -1.45
N PHE A 230 21.36 -14.99 -1.35
CA PHE A 230 20.61 -14.71 -0.12
C PHE A 230 19.28 -15.45 -0.13
N ASP A 231 18.70 -15.57 1.03
CA ASP A 231 17.36 -16.09 1.21
C ASP A 231 16.41 -14.93 1.53
N MET A 232 15.18 -15.02 1.06
CA MET A 232 14.08 -14.17 1.49
C MET A 232 12.98 -15.09 2.04
N PRO A 233 12.65 -14.98 3.36
CA PRO A 233 11.65 -15.85 4.00
C PRO A 233 10.23 -15.49 3.56
N PHE A 234 9.94 -15.72 2.29
CA PHE A 234 8.67 -15.39 1.66
C PHE A 234 7.55 -16.34 2.14
N ASP A 235 6.38 -15.79 2.42
CA ASP A 235 5.19 -16.60 2.74
C ASP A 235 4.64 -17.27 1.46
N TRP A 236 4.91 -18.55 1.33
CA TRP A 236 4.46 -19.39 0.21
C TRP A 236 3.02 -19.92 0.36
N SER A 237 2.23 -19.40 1.30
CA SER A 237 0.82 -19.75 1.39
C SER A 237 0.09 -19.35 0.09
N PRO A 238 -0.89 -20.16 -0.39
CA PRO A 238 -1.62 -19.83 -1.60
C PRO A 238 -2.28 -18.45 -1.56
N ASP A 239 -2.76 -18.04 -0.40
CA ASP A 239 -3.42 -16.75 -0.20
C ASP A 239 -2.44 -15.58 -0.41
N TYR A 240 -1.20 -15.70 0.08
CA TYR A 240 -0.17 -14.69 -0.09
C TYR A 240 0.41 -14.70 -1.51
N VAL A 241 0.71 -15.89 -2.06
CA VAL A 241 1.26 -16.02 -3.42
C VAL A 241 0.31 -15.46 -4.48
N ASN A 242 -1.00 -15.59 -4.30
CA ASN A 242 -1.99 -15.04 -5.21
C ASN A 242 -2.00 -13.49 -5.20
N LEU A 243 -1.53 -12.85 -4.13
CA LEU A 243 -1.43 -11.40 -4.01
C LEU A 243 -0.13 -10.85 -4.61
N VAL A 244 0.91 -11.68 -4.66
CA VAL A 244 2.25 -11.28 -5.13
C VAL A 244 2.52 -11.92 -6.49
N GLN A 245 2.12 -11.25 -7.56
CA GLN A 245 2.31 -11.77 -8.92
C GLN A 245 3.76 -11.73 -9.38
N VAL A 246 4.55 -10.79 -8.86
CA VAL A 246 5.97 -10.62 -9.19
C VAL A 246 6.72 -10.22 -7.92
N VAL A 247 7.71 -11.00 -7.55
CA VAL A 247 8.67 -10.62 -6.51
C VAL A 247 9.70 -9.68 -7.15
N HIS A 248 9.78 -8.45 -6.65
CA HIS A 248 10.72 -7.44 -7.14
C HIS A 248 11.80 -7.19 -6.09
N GLU A 249 13.05 -7.26 -6.55
CA GLU A 249 14.24 -7.02 -5.74
C GLU A 249 15.27 -6.24 -6.54
N GLU A 250 16.01 -5.37 -5.87
CA GLU A 250 17.10 -4.61 -6.46
C GLU A 250 18.39 -4.85 -5.69
N VAL A 251 19.43 -5.27 -6.37
CA VAL A 251 20.79 -5.39 -5.81
C VAL A 251 21.66 -4.28 -6.38
N ARG A 252 22.09 -3.35 -5.52
CA ARG A 252 22.94 -2.22 -5.91
C ARG A 252 24.36 -2.46 -5.44
N VAL A 253 25.27 -2.52 -6.42
CA VAL A 253 26.71 -2.65 -6.20
C VAL A 253 27.38 -1.37 -6.71
N PRO A 254 28.34 -0.77 -5.97
CA PRO A 254 29.08 0.39 -6.46
C PRO A 254 29.78 0.11 -7.78
N LYS A 255 29.79 1.09 -8.65
CA LYS A 255 30.63 1.02 -9.86
C LYS A 255 32.11 1.14 -9.44
N THR A 256 32.91 0.16 -9.77
CA THR A 256 34.37 0.19 -9.64
C THR A 256 35.01 1.09 -10.69
#